data_0d8db99a710c94b67bd26d80e3384256
#
_entry.id   0d8db99a710c94b67bd26d80e3384256
#
_cell.length_a   1.000
_cell.length_b   1.000
_cell.length_c   1.000
_cell.angle_alpha   90.00
_cell.angle_beta   90.00
_cell.angle_gamma   90.00
#
_symmetry.space_group_name_H-M   'P 1'
#
loop_
_entity.id
_entity.type
_entity.pdbx_description
1 polymer ?
#
loop_
_entity_poly.entity_id
_entity_poly.type
_entity_poly.pdbx_seq_one_letter_code
_entity_poly.pdbx_strand_id
1 'polypeptide(L)'
;MAKTFHNRILVLGTGSVSQCVVPLLLEHLVDGKQMTIVDQRDTRHRFKDPISKGATYLIDQLTRENMDQFLSKYLSAGDFLLDLAWNIDANDIIGWAHDHGVIYLNTSLELWDPLMSRNDLFKGWNGRIYDESDPWQFSNFLA
;
A
#
# COMPACT_ATOMS: atom_id res chain seq x y z
N MET A 1 8.29 -22.20 13.94
CA MET A 1 8.77 -22.38 12.53
C MET A 1 9.84 -21.35 12.25
N ALA A 2 10.86 -21.70 11.46
CA ALA A 2 11.82 -20.71 10.98
C ALA A 2 11.12 -19.77 10.02
N LYS A 3 11.29 -18.46 10.21
CA LYS A 3 10.72 -17.44 9.31
C LYS A 3 11.51 -17.46 8.01
N THR A 4 10.78 -17.41 6.90
CA THR A 4 11.34 -17.73 5.57
C THR A 4 11.67 -16.51 4.73
N PHE A 5 11.15 -15.33 5.09
CA PHE A 5 11.46 -14.09 4.40
C PHE A 5 12.47 -13.28 5.22
N HIS A 6 13.60 -12.92 4.61
CA HIS A 6 14.72 -12.31 5.31
C HIS A 6 14.95 -10.83 4.98
N ASN A 7 14.23 -10.32 3.99
CA ASN A 7 14.30 -8.93 3.57
C ASN A 7 13.28 -8.06 4.33
N ARG A 8 13.26 -6.77 4.05
CA ARG A 8 12.36 -5.83 4.71
C ARG A 8 10.94 -5.92 4.14
N ILE A 9 9.96 -5.59 4.98
CA ILE A 9 8.58 -5.38 4.57
C ILE A 9 8.17 -3.95 4.92
N LEU A 10 7.68 -3.22 3.93
CA LEU A 10 6.96 -1.97 4.13
C LEU A 10 5.47 -2.22 4.00
N VAL A 11 4.71 -1.88 5.03
CA VAL A 11 3.24 -1.94 5.04
C VAL A 11 2.72 -0.51 4.96
N LEU A 12 1.98 -0.20 3.90
CA LEU A 12 1.27 1.07 3.75
C LEU A 12 -0.18 0.91 4.15
N GLY A 13 -0.65 1.79 5.03
CA GLY A 13 -2.02 1.79 5.53
C GLY A 13 -2.22 0.88 6.76
N THR A 14 -3.07 1.34 7.68
CA THR A 14 -3.34 0.70 8.97
C THR A 14 -4.83 0.45 9.20
N GLY A 15 -5.53 0.19 8.10
CA GLY A 15 -6.94 -0.17 8.10
C GLY A 15 -7.23 -1.57 8.67
N SER A 16 -8.44 -2.05 8.46
CA SER A 16 -8.88 -3.37 8.99
C SER A 16 -8.06 -4.52 8.45
N VAL A 17 -7.69 -4.48 7.17
CA VAL A 17 -6.88 -5.54 6.54
C VAL A 17 -5.50 -5.61 7.20
N SER A 18 -4.84 -4.47 7.42
CA SER A 18 -3.53 -4.43 8.08
C SER A 18 -3.58 -5.00 9.49
N GLN A 19 -4.64 -4.73 10.25
CA GLN A 19 -4.82 -5.25 11.60
C GLN A 19 -4.92 -6.79 11.64
N CYS A 20 -5.41 -7.41 10.56
CA CYS A 20 -5.45 -8.86 10.44
C CYS A 20 -4.14 -9.44 9.88
N VAL A 21 -3.57 -8.82 8.84
CA VAL A 21 -2.42 -9.36 8.10
C VAL A 21 -1.12 -9.19 8.87
N VAL A 22 -0.88 -8.04 9.48
CA VAL A 22 0.40 -7.75 10.17
C VAL A 22 0.72 -8.77 11.27
N PRO A 23 -0.19 -9.16 12.18
CA PRO A 23 0.08 -10.22 13.14
C PRO A 23 0.44 -11.57 12.50
N LEU A 24 -0.24 -11.96 11.41
CA LEU A 24 0.04 -13.19 10.68
C LEU A 24 1.42 -13.20 10.03
N LEU A 25 1.82 -12.06 9.42
CA LEU A 25 3.16 -11.91 8.86
C LEU A 25 4.23 -12.06 9.95
N LEU A 26 4.02 -11.46 11.11
CA LEU A 26 4.94 -11.54 12.24
C LEU A 26 4.98 -12.94 12.86
N GLU A 27 3.89 -13.68 12.82
CA GLU A 27 3.85 -15.04 13.30
C GLU A 27 4.56 -16.02 12.37
N HIS A 28 4.34 -15.90 11.06
CA HIS A 28 4.69 -16.95 10.11
C HIS A 28 5.83 -16.60 9.15
N LEU A 29 6.07 -15.33 8.86
CA LEU A 29 6.92 -14.94 7.73
C LEU A 29 8.18 -14.15 8.12
N VAL A 30 8.07 -13.12 8.96
CA VAL A 30 9.15 -12.17 9.25
C VAL A 30 9.28 -11.86 10.75
N ASP A 31 10.45 -11.38 11.13
CA ASP A 31 10.65 -10.76 12.44
C ASP A 31 10.20 -9.30 12.44
N GLY A 32 9.77 -8.82 13.62
CA GLY A 32 9.30 -7.43 13.74
C GLY A 32 10.30 -6.40 13.25
N LYS A 33 11.59 -6.61 13.49
CA LYS A 33 12.67 -5.71 13.04
C LYS A 33 12.75 -5.51 11.53
N GLN A 34 12.17 -6.43 10.76
CA GLN A 34 12.14 -6.34 9.30
C GLN A 34 10.93 -5.51 8.79
N MET A 35 9.99 -5.20 9.67
CA MET A 35 8.73 -4.58 9.31
C MET A 35 8.68 -3.10 9.66
N THR A 36 8.32 -2.29 8.65
CA THR A 36 7.95 -0.87 8.82
C THR A 36 6.50 -0.70 8.43
N ILE A 37 5.72 -0.09 9.30
CA ILE A 37 4.29 0.19 9.10
C ILE A 37 4.14 1.71 9.00
N VAL A 38 3.48 2.18 7.96
CA VAL A 38 3.29 3.62 7.69
C VAL A 38 1.82 3.94 7.47
N ASP A 39 1.34 4.99 8.13
CA ASP A 39 0.04 5.60 7.86
C ASP A 39 0.12 7.11 8.08
N GLN A 40 -0.69 7.86 7.38
CA GLN A 40 -0.81 9.32 7.59
C GLN A 40 -1.48 9.67 8.93
N ARG A 41 -2.17 8.72 9.55
CA ARG A 41 -2.88 8.88 10.84
C ARG A 41 -2.17 8.11 11.94
N ASP A 42 -2.22 8.64 13.15
CA ASP A 42 -1.73 7.91 14.33
C ASP A 42 -2.73 6.83 14.79
N THR A 43 -2.47 5.62 14.37
CA THR A 43 -3.23 4.43 14.81
C THR A 43 -2.37 3.43 15.57
N ARG A 44 -1.22 3.85 16.13
CA ARG A 44 -0.28 3.00 16.89
C ARG A 44 -0.94 2.18 18.00
N HIS A 45 -2.01 2.70 18.57
CA HIS A 45 -2.78 1.98 19.61
C HIS A 45 -3.32 0.63 19.13
N ARG A 46 -3.51 0.43 17.81
CA ARG A 46 -3.96 -0.82 17.20
C ARG A 46 -2.83 -1.79 16.88
N PHE A 47 -1.58 -1.30 16.89
CA PHE A 47 -0.37 -2.05 16.52
C PHE A 47 0.60 -2.22 17.68
N LYS A 48 0.11 -2.21 18.92
CA LYS A 48 0.95 -2.35 20.12
C LYS A 48 1.75 -3.65 20.13
N ASP A 49 1.13 -4.77 19.78
CA ASP A 49 1.79 -6.07 19.71
C ASP A 49 2.87 -6.13 18.62
N PRO A 50 2.61 -5.76 17.36
CA PRO A 50 3.64 -5.62 16.35
C PRO A 50 4.82 -4.73 16.78
N ILE A 51 4.55 -3.57 17.36
CA ILE A 51 5.58 -2.65 17.84
C ILE A 51 6.40 -3.28 18.96
N SER A 52 5.77 -3.97 19.91
CA SER A 52 6.48 -4.66 21.00
C SER A 52 7.37 -5.80 20.51
N LYS A 53 7.06 -6.37 19.33
CA LYS A 53 7.87 -7.37 18.62
C LYS A 53 8.97 -6.77 17.75
N GLY A 54 9.13 -5.45 17.77
CA GLY A 54 10.21 -4.73 17.10
C GLY A 54 9.82 -4.08 15.77
N ALA A 55 8.54 -4.12 15.34
CA ALA A 55 8.10 -3.41 14.15
C ALA A 55 8.20 -1.89 14.36
N THR A 56 8.68 -1.20 13.32
CA THR A 56 8.73 0.26 13.30
C THR A 56 7.38 0.81 12.82
N TYR A 57 6.82 1.76 13.55
CA TYR A 57 5.62 2.47 13.15
C TYR A 57 5.93 3.94 12.88
N LEU A 58 5.58 4.44 11.71
CA LEU A 58 5.82 5.81 11.28
C LEU A 58 4.50 6.49 10.90
N ILE A 59 4.40 7.76 11.25
CA ILE A 59 3.35 8.65 10.75
C ILE A 59 3.95 9.43 9.60
N ASP A 60 3.58 9.07 8.39
CA ASP A 60 4.06 9.70 7.16
C ASP A 60 3.04 9.45 6.05
N GLN A 61 3.12 10.21 4.98
CA GLN A 61 2.19 10.13 3.86
C GLN A 61 2.93 9.93 2.54
N LEU A 62 2.58 8.86 1.85
CA LEU A 62 2.96 8.65 0.46
C LEU A 62 2.05 9.50 -0.43
N THR A 63 2.67 10.32 -1.29
CA THR A 63 1.98 11.11 -2.31
C THR A 63 2.62 10.86 -3.67
N ARG A 64 1.96 11.29 -4.73
CA ARG A 64 2.49 11.17 -6.08
C ARG A 64 3.85 11.87 -6.22
N GLU A 65 3.98 13.05 -5.61
CA GLU A 65 5.18 13.89 -5.73
C GLU A 65 6.37 13.35 -4.95
N ASN A 66 6.13 12.64 -3.84
CA ASN A 66 7.22 12.10 -3.01
C ASN A 66 7.47 10.60 -3.20
N MET A 67 6.72 9.93 -4.08
CA MET A 67 6.67 8.49 -4.20
C MET A 67 8.06 7.84 -4.32
N ASP A 68 8.86 8.29 -5.26
CA ASP A 68 10.19 7.70 -5.49
C ASP A 68 11.09 7.88 -4.28
N GLN A 69 11.19 9.09 -3.74
CA GLN A 69 12.00 9.37 -2.56
C GLN A 69 11.51 8.62 -1.33
N PHE A 70 10.20 8.54 -1.14
CA PHE A 70 9.59 7.84 -0.02
C PHE A 70 9.87 6.34 -0.09
N LEU A 71 9.56 5.70 -1.22
CA LEU A 71 9.73 4.25 -1.37
C LEU A 71 11.20 3.85 -1.31
N SER A 72 12.09 4.58 -1.98
CA SER A 72 13.54 4.34 -1.97
C SER A 72 14.18 4.48 -0.58
N LYS A 73 13.57 5.25 0.31
CA LYS A 73 14.03 5.37 1.71
C LYS A 73 13.85 4.07 2.50
N TYR A 74 12.79 3.32 2.21
CA TYR A 74 12.41 2.14 2.99
C TYR A 74 12.68 0.82 2.29
N LEU A 75 12.76 0.81 0.95
CA LEU A 75 12.79 -0.40 0.14
C LEU A 75 14.01 -0.41 -0.81
N SER A 76 14.49 -1.61 -1.08
CA SER A 76 15.47 -1.92 -2.12
C SER A 76 15.14 -3.27 -2.75
N ALA A 77 15.92 -3.67 -3.76
CA ALA A 77 15.68 -4.92 -4.49
C ALA A 77 15.56 -6.13 -3.54
N GLY A 78 14.53 -6.91 -3.75
CA GLY A 78 14.18 -8.09 -2.95
C GLY A 78 13.33 -7.80 -1.72
N ASP A 79 13.12 -6.53 -1.34
CA ASP A 79 12.19 -6.16 -0.27
C ASP A 79 10.72 -6.32 -0.73
N PHE A 80 9.80 -6.27 0.21
CA PHE A 80 8.39 -6.48 -0.02
C PHE A 80 7.57 -5.24 0.35
N LEU A 81 6.78 -4.75 -0.59
CA LEU A 81 5.83 -3.68 -0.40
C LEU A 81 4.41 -4.27 -0.31
N LEU A 82 3.78 -4.13 0.84
CA LEU A 82 2.38 -4.48 1.09
C LEU A 82 1.55 -3.19 1.14
N ASP A 83 0.84 -2.92 0.07
CA ASP A 83 0.02 -1.73 -0.06
C ASP A 83 -1.43 -2.03 0.32
N LEU A 84 -1.83 -1.54 1.48
CA LEU A 84 -3.17 -1.65 2.06
C LEU A 84 -3.76 -0.26 2.32
N ALA A 85 -3.14 0.76 1.73
CA ALA A 85 -3.58 2.14 1.84
C ALA A 85 -4.67 2.46 0.82
N TRP A 86 -5.22 3.64 0.95
CA TRP A 86 -6.24 4.20 0.09
C TRP A 86 -5.68 5.41 -0.66
N ASN A 87 -6.18 5.68 -1.87
CA ASN A 87 -5.74 6.79 -2.72
C ASN A 87 -4.24 6.73 -3.12
N ILE A 88 -3.73 5.54 -3.39
CA ILE A 88 -2.40 5.33 -3.97
C ILE A 88 -2.58 4.66 -5.33
N ASP A 89 -2.03 5.26 -6.40
CA ASP A 89 -2.19 4.70 -7.74
C ASP A 89 -1.42 3.39 -7.90
N ALA A 90 -2.18 2.32 -8.11
CA ALA A 90 -1.62 0.98 -8.22
C ALA A 90 -0.66 0.85 -9.42
N ASN A 91 -0.92 1.52 -10.55
CA ASN A 91 -0.06 1.43 -11.73
C ASN A 91 1.29 2.13 -11.49
N ASP A 92 1.28 3.32 -10.87
CA ASP A 92 2.52 4.03 -10.55
C ASP A 92 3.38 3.20 -9.59
N ILE A 93 2.76 2.59 -8.56
CA ILE A 93 3.47 1.75 -7.59
C ILE A 93 3.98 0.44 -8.22
N ILE A 94 3.17 -0.23 -9.06
CA ILE A 94 3.59 -1.45 -9.77
C ILE A 94 4.80 -1.14 -10.66
N GLY A 95 4.75 -0.06 -11.43
CA GLY A 95 5.87 0.37 -12.26
C GLY A 95 7.13 0.62 -11.44
N TRP A 96 7.02 1.40 -10.37
CA TRP A 96 8.14 1.67 -9.47
C TRP A 96 8.73 0.39 -8.86
N ALA A 97 7.88 -0.49 -8.33
CA ALA A 97 8.30 -1.74 -7.70
C ALA A 97 9.01 -2.67 -8.70
N HIS A 98 8.47 -2.78 -9.92
CA HIS A 98 9.10 -3.54 -11.01
C HIS A 98 10.51 -3.03 -11.31
N ASP A 99 10.65 -1.71 -11.52
CA ASP A 99 11.92 -1.10 -11.90
C ASP A 99 12.99 -1.19 -10.81
N HIS A 100 12.56 -1.28 -9.54
CA HIS A 100 13.46 -1.38 -8.37
C HIS A 100 13.63 -2.82 -7.83
N GLY A 101 13.02 -3.82 -8.49
CA GLY A 101 13.11 -5.22 -8.07
C GLY A 101 12.44 -5.50 -6.72
N VAL A 102 11.40 -4.73 -6.37
CA VAL A 102 10.62 -4.87 -5.13
C VAL A 102 9.43 -5.76 -5.38
N ILE A 103 9.16 -6.69 -4.45
CA ILE A 103 7.97 -7.54 -4.49
C ILE A 103 6.78 -6.68 -4.05
N TYR A 104 5.73 -6.65 -4.85
CA TYR A 104 4.55 -5.82 -4.58
C TYR A 104 3.27 -6.66 -4.45
N LEU A 105 2.46 -6.32 -3.47
CA LEU A 105 1.11 -6.85 -3.31
C LEU A 105 0.19 -5.74 -2.76
N ASN A 106 -1.00 -5.64 -3.36
CA ASN A 106 -2.08 -4.80 -2.86
C ASN A 106 -3.39 -5.58 -2.74
N THR A 107 -4.38 -4.97 -2.12
CA THR A 107 -5.73 -5.53 -1.96
C THR A 107 -6.80 -4.73 -2.68
N SER A 108 -6.45 -3.63 -3.33
CA SER A 108 -7.37 -2.78 -4.09
C SER A 108 -6.64 -2.11 -5.24
N LEU A 109 -7.38 -1.81 -6.31
CA LEU A 109 -6.90 -0.98 -7.40
C LEU A 109 -7.37 0.45 -7.13
N GLU A 110 -6.43 1.31 -6.77
CA GLU A 110 -6.67 2.69 -6.39
C GLU A 110 -5.99 3.65 -7.37
N LEU A 111 -6.39 4.91 -7.32
CA LEU A 111 -5.77 6.03 -8.01
C LEU A 111 -5.39 7.12 -7.00
N TRP A 112 -4.37 7.95 -7.32
CA TRP A 112 -3.92 9.05 -6.45
C TRP A 112 -5.02 9.99 -6.02
N ASP A 113 -5.90 10.31 -6.95
CA ASP A 113 -7.08 11.13 -6.70
C ASP A 113 -8.23 10.59 -7.55
N PRO A 114 -9.02 9.67 -7.02
CA PRO A 114 -10.07 9.02 -7.78
C PRO A 114 -11.14 9.99 -8.28
N LEU A 115 -11.33 11.13 -7.63
CA LEU A 115 -12.29 12.14 -8.07
C LEU A 115 -11.74 13.04 -9.17
N MET A 116 -10.48 13.42 -9.10
CA MET A 116 -9.82 14.25 -10.11
C MET A 116 -9.37 13.43 -11.33
N SER A 117 -8.79 12.28 -11.11
CA SER A 117 -8.37 11.34 -12.17
C SER A 117 -9.55 10.82 -12.98
N ARG A 118 -10.73 10.74 -12.40
CA ARG A 118 -11.97 10.36 -13.05
C ARG A 118 -12.26 11.23 -14.28
N ASN A 119 -12.10 12.54 -14.17
CA ASN A 119 -12.32 13.46 -15.29
C ASN A 119 -11.31 13.30 -16.41
N ASP A 120 -10.07 12.92 -16.11
CA ASP A 120 -9.02 12.73 -17.10
C ASP A 120 -9.09 11.37 -17.79
N LEU A 121 -9.40 10.30 -17.05
CA LEU A 121 -9.63 8.97 -17.61
C LEU A 121 -10.81 8.92 -18.58
N PHE A 122 -11.82 9.73 -18.37
CA PHE A 122 -13.04 9.74 -19.18
C PHE A 122 -13.07 10.86 -20.23
N LYS A 123 -12.06 11.69 -20.34
CA LYS A 123 -11.89 12.71 -21.38
C LYS A 123 -11.73 12.14 -22.79
N GLY A 124 -12.46 11.28 -23.22
CA GLY A 124 -12.43 10.69 -24.58
C GLY A 124 -13.39 9.53 -24.70
N TRP A 125 -13.96 9.13 -23.60
CA TRP A 125 -15.01 8.14 -23.55
C TRP A 125 -16.36 8.86 -23.51
N ASN A 126 -17.21 8.59 -24.47
CA ASN A 126 -18.53 9.20 -24.60
C ASN A 126 -19.51 8.91 -23.44
N GLY A 127 -19.08 8.95 -22.20
CA GLY A 127 -19.87 9.04 -20.97
C GLY A 127 -21.01 8.05 -20.76
N ARG A 128 -21.19 7.08 -21.67
CA ARG A 128 -22.39 6.25 -21.72
C ARG A 128 -22.34 4.97 -20.89
N ILE A 129 -21.18 4.63 -20.33
CA ILE A 129 -20.97 3.33 -19.68
C ILE A 129 -20.93 3.45 -18.14
N TYR A 130 -20.66 4.64 -17.60
CA TYR A 130 -20.51 4.84 -16.16
C TYR A 130 -21.39 5.96 -15.66
N ASP A 131 -22.24 5.62 -14.70
CA ASP A 131 -22.89 6.59 -13.86
C ASP A 131 -21.88 7.16 -12.88
N GLU A 132 -21.56 8.45 -12.98
CA GLU A 132 -20.63 9.15 -12.09
C GLU A 132 -21.05 9.09 -10.62
N SER A 133 -22.30 8.74 -10.33
CA SER A 133 -22.81 8.58 -8.98
C SER A 133 -22.56 7.19 -8.39
N ASP A 134 -22.07 6.21 -9.18
CA ASP A 134 -21.82 4.85 -8.71
C ASP A 134 -20.32 4.54 -8.55
N PRO A 135 -19.78 4.66 -7.33
CA PRO A 135 -18.37 4.35 -7.05
C PRO A 135 -17.99 2.87 -7.32
N TRP A 136 -18.95 1.95 -7.32
CA TRP A 136 -18.72 0.53 -7.56
C TRP A 136 -18.45 0.21 -9.03
N GLN A 137 -19.08 0.93 -9.93
CA GLN A 137 -18.81 0.75 -11.36
C GLN A 137 -17.38 1.17 -11.72
N PHE A 138 -16.85 2.17 -11.03
CA PHE A 138 -15.48 2.62 -11.23
C PHE A 138 -14.45 1.59 -10.76
N SER A 139 -14.64 1.00 -9.60
CA SER A 139 -13.77 -0.06 -9.08
C SER A 139 -13.72 -1.28 -10.00
N ASN A 140 -14.86 -1.67 -10.57
CA ASN A 140 -14.96 -2.81 -11.48
C ASN A 140 -14.31 -2.56 -12.84
N PHE A 141 -14.14 -1.32 -13.24
CA PHE A 141 -13.46 -0.99 -14.49
C PHE A 141 -11.94 -1.18 -14.41
N LEU A 142 -11.36 -1.02 -13.23
CA LEU A 142 -9.92 -1.17 -13.01
C LEU A 142 -9.52 -2.63 -12.68
N ALA A 143 -10.48 -3.50 -12.45
CA ALA A 143 -10.27 -4.92 -12.22
C ALA A 143 -10.26 -5.73 -13.51
#